data_00d0aa31550bdf3a98a1c927175dba9f
#
_entry.id   00d0aa31550bdf3a98a1c927175dba9f
#
_cell.length_a   1.000
_cell.length_b   1.000
_cell.length_c   1.000
_cell.angle_alpha   90.00
_cell.angle_beta   90.00
_cell.angle_gamma   90.00
#
_symmetry.space_group_name_H-M   'P 1'
#
loop_
_entity.id
_entity.type
_entity.pdbx_description
1 polymer ?
#
loop_
_entity_poly.entity_id
_entity_poly.type
_entity_poly.pdbx_seq_one_letter_code
_entity_poly.pdbx_strand_id
1 'polypeptide(L)'
;MPEILSVSSRDLEVRREKLRRHRKIQIISAIWRTFALTGLAGGLLWFLIQPIWVLKSSKDITVSGNQLLSDEVIQSKMHLSYPKSLWRVEPSRLSASLKQQPAITQVSVTRRLFPPGLKVKVSEILPVAITQTPVKKDGDSTNQKVIKGLLDINGVWVSLENYKSIKADKLPNLKFVGEADSCRHFWKQLYQAVSESSVKVMQVDCQNPNNIVLKTELGLVHIGNPTSKLSEKIKLLAKIRRLPVRVNMNEIKFIDLTNPETILVHMNQKTVKITGRKSLKNIE
;
A
#
# COMPACT_ATOMS: atom_id res chain seq x y z
N MET A 1 -89.24 3.28 37.86
CA MET A 1 -89.21 4.41 36.87
C MET A 1 -87.88 5.07 37.04
N PRO A 2 -87.03 5.12 35.99
CA PRO A 2 -85.78 5.81 36.10
C PRO A 2 -86.06 7.32 35.99
N GLU A 3 -85.60 8.06 36.96
CA GLU A 3 -85.63 9.51 37.05
C GLU A 3 -84.86 10.14 35.90
N ILE A 4 -85.60 10.74 34.98
CA ILE A 4 -84.96 11.47 33.85
C ILE A 4 -84.44 12.76 34.46
N LEU A 5 -83.10 12.80 34.75
CA LEU A 5 -82.40 13.97 35.19
C LEU A 5 -82.49 15.01 34.01
N SER A 6 -83.24 16.05 34.18
CA SER A 6 -83.36 17.19 33.25
C SER A 6 -81.99 17.90 33.20
N VAL A 7 -81.20 17.63 32.18
CA VAL A 7 -79.92 18.32 31.94
C VAL A 7 -80.29 19.77 31.70
N SER A 8 -79.83 20.65 32.59
CA SER A 8 -80.01 22.11 32.43
C SER A 8 -79.47 22.63 31.13
N SER A 9 -80.20 23.51 30.44
CA SER A 9 -79.75 24.15 29.21
C SER A 9 -78.38 24.84 29.35
N ARG A 10 -78.07 25.34 30.52
CA ARG A 10 -76.77 25.95 30.86
C ARG A 10 -75.61 24.91 30.84
N ASP A 11 -75.85 23.70 31.31
CA ASP A 11 -74.84 22.65 31.28
C ASP A 11 -74.53 22.17 29.87
N LEU A 12 -75.52 22.18 29.01
CA LEU A 12 -75.33 21.88 27.58
C LEU A 12 -74.53 22.97 26.85
N GLU A 13 -74.74 24.24 27.16
CA GLU A 13 -73.97 25.35 26.59
C GLU A 13 -72.52 25.32 27.02
N VAL A 14 -72.24 25.11 28.30
CA VAL A 14 -70.87 24.98 28.84
C VAL A 14 -70.15 23.79 28.22
N ARG A 15 -70.81 22.66 28.03
CA ARG A 15 -70.23 21.48 27.36
C ARG A 15 -69.93 21.77 25.88
N ARG A 16 -70.85 22.46 25.17
CA ARG A 16 -70.63 22.85 23.77
C ARG A 16 -69.45 23.84 23.61
N GLU A 17 -69.30 24.75 24.54
CA GLU A 17 -68.17 25.69 24.54
C GLU A 17 -66.84 25.01 24.80
N LYS A 18 -66.75 24.09 25.76
CA LYS A 18 -65.57 23.26 26.03
C LYS A 18 -65.21 22.44 24.79
N LEU A 19 -66.16 21.76 24.18
CA LEU A 19 -65.93 20.96 22.97
C LEU A 19 -65.45 21.82 21.78
N ARG A 20 -65.99 23.04 21.60
CA ARG A 20 -65.54 23.98 20.57
C ARG A 20 -64.08 24.44 20.84
N ARG A 21 -63.75 24.73 22.09
CA ARG A 21 -62.38 25.06 22.49
C ARG A 21 -61.40 23.93 22.22
N HIS A 22 -61.73 22.69 22.62
CA HIS A 22 -60.91 21.51 22.38
C HIS A 22 -60.69 21.26 20.88
N ARG A 23 -61.76 21.35 20.05
CA ARG A 23 -61.64 21.21 18.61
C ARG A 23 -60.74 22.30 18.00
N LYS A 24 -60.88 23.56 18.43
CA LYS A 24 -59.98 24.65 17.97
C LYS A 24 -58.56 24.39 18.34
N ILE A 25 -58.24 23.95 19.56
CA ILE A 25 -56.88 23.61 20.01
C ILE A 25 -56.33 22.45 19.19
N GLN A 26 -57.13 21.38 18.96
CA GLN A 26 -56.70 20.26 18.12
C GLN A 26 -56.40 20.67 16.67
N ILE A 27 -57.23 21.49 16.08
CA ILE A 27 -57.02 22.03 14.71
C ILE A 27 -55.78 22.89 14.68
N ILE A 28 -55.59 23.80 15.64
CA ILE A 28 -54.40 24.65 15.71
C ILE A 28 -53.15 23.79 15.92
N SER A 29 -53.19 22.79 16.80
CA SER A 29 -52.05 21.90 17.04
C SER A 29 -51.70 21.02 15.80
N ALA A 30 -52.75 20.58 15.06
CA ALA A 30 -52.55 19.86 13.81
C ALA A 30 -51.88 20.76 12.73
N ILE A 31 -52.35 21.99 12.59
CA ILE A 31 -51.75 22.97 11.67
C ILE A 31 -50.29 23.25 12.06
N TRP A 32 -50.00 23.47 13.34
CA TRP A 32 -48.65 23.70 13.80
C TRP A 32 -47.72 22.49 13.54
N ARG A 33 -48.22 21.28 13.75
CA ARG A 33 -47.43 20.04 13.46
C ARG A 33 -47.16 19.92 11.96
N THR A 34 -48.12 20.18 11.10
CA THR A 34 -47.90 20.14 9.64
C THR A 34 -46.96 21.24 9.19
N PHE A 35 -47.06 22.47 9.71
CA PHE A 35 -46.12 23.53 9.44
C PHE A 35 -44.70 23.21 9.91
N ALA A 36 -44.54 22.66 11.09
CA ALA A 36 -43.26 22.27 11.63
C ALA A 36 -42.60 21.15 10.78
N LEU A 37 -43.35 20.12 10.41
CA LEU A 37 -42.87 19.06 9.54
C LEU A 37 -42.51 19.54 8.14
N THR A 38 -43.34 20.36 7.54
CA THR A 38 -43.09 20.92 6.18
C THR A 38 -41.90 21.89 6.20
N GLY A 39 -41.79 22.71 7.24
CA GLY A 39 -40.67 23.63 7.42
C GLY A 39 -39.35 22.88 7.64
N LEU A 40 -39.39 21.81 8.44
CA LEU A 40 -38.19 20.94 8.66
C LEU A 40 -37.79 20.24 7.36
N ALA A 41 -38.74 19.65 6.65
CA ALA A 41 -38.49 18.97 5.37
C ALA A 41 -37.97 19.96 4.30
N GLY A 42 -38.58 21.13 4.19
CA GLY A 42 -38.14 22.20 3.28
C GLY A 42 -36.76 22.74 3.63
N GLY A 43 -36.47 22.93 4.92
CA GLY A 43 -35.17 23.36 5.41
C GLY A 43 -34.05 22.32 5.14
N LEU A 44 -34.36 21.03 5.35
CA LEU A 44 -33.42 19.94 5.02
C LEU A 44 -33.17 19.86 3.50
N LEU A 45 -34.22 19.97 2.70
CA LEU A 45 -34.09 19.98 1.23
C LEU A 45 -33.26 21.17 0.75
N TRP A 46 -33.52 22.35 1.29
CA TRP A 46 -32.74 23.55 0.97
C TRP A 46 -31.29 23.41 1.38
N PHE A 47 -30.98 22.83 2.55
CA PHE A 47 -29.64 22.57 3.01
C PHE A 47 -28.86 21.59 2.09
N LEU A 48 -29.56 20.56 1.57
CA LEU A 48 -28.96 19.58 0.66
C LEU A 48 -28.62 20.15 -0.71
N ILE A 49 -29.36 21.17 -1.17
CA ILE A 49 -29.18 21.82 -2.47
C ILE A 49 -28.07 22.90 -2.42
N GLN A 50 -27.65 23.31 -1.23
CA GLN A 50 -26.65 24.37 -1.08
C GLN A 50 -25.34 24.03 -1.84
N PRO A 51 -24.67 25.02 -2.46
CA PRO A 51 -23.42 24.86 -3.19
C PRO A 51 -22.21 24.50 -2.28
N ILE A 52 -22.46 24.27 -0.99
CA ILE A 52 -21.48 23.79 -0.03
C ILE A 52 -20.95 22.40 -0.42
N TRP A 53 -21.78 21.57 -1.06
CA TRP A 53 -21.45 20.20 -1.46
C TRP A 53 -20.76 20.11 -2.83
N VAL A 54 -19.95 21.09 -3.17
CA VAL A 54 -19.24 21.17 -4.45
C VAL A 54 -17.74 21.10 -4.19
N LEU A 55 -17.08 20.16 -4.85
CA LEU A 55 -15.63 20.12 -4.94
C LEU A 55 -15.16 21.28 -5.82
N LYS A 56 -14.49 22.25 -5.24
CA LYS A 56 -14.02 23.46 -5.94
C LYS A 56 -12.64 23.27 -6.55
N SER A 57 -11.80 22.45 -5.91
CA SER A 57 -10.40 22.25 -6.31
C SER A 57 -9.87 20.91 -5.85
N SER A 58 -8.66 20.55 -6.30
CA SER A 58 -7.93 19.38 -5.84
C SER A 58 -7.62 19.39 -4.33
N LYS A 59 -7.61 20.59 -3.69
CA LYS A 59 -7.39 20.74 -2.24
C LYS A 59 -8.50 20.11 -1.39
N ASP A 60 -9.68 19.94 -1.97
CA ASP A 60 -10.82 19.30 -1.31
C ASP A 60 -10.67 17.76 -1.26
N ILE A 61 -9.60 17.24 -1.89
CA ILE A 61 -9.25 15.81 -1.91
C ILE A 61 -8.09 15.57 -0.96
N THR A 62 -8.34 14.77 0.08
CA THR A 62 -7.30 14.33 1.00
C THR A 62 -6.84 12.93 0.60
N VAL A 63 -5.57 12.80 0.24
CA VAL A 63 -4.92 11.53 -0.05
C VAL A 63 -4.21 11.03 1.20
N SER A 64 -4.22 9.73 1.43
CA SER A 64 -3.55 9.09 2.56
C SER A 64 -3.06 7.70 2.19
N GLY A 65 -1.91 7.30 2.77
CA GLY A 65 -1.30 5.98 2.55
C GLY A 65 -0.35 5.93 1.35
N ASN A 66 -0.18 7.04 0.64
CA ASN A 66 0.83 7.19 -0.40
C ASN A 66 2.22 7.43 0.24
N GLN A 67 3.23 6.77 -0.30
CA GLN A 67 4.63 6.91 0.13
C GLN A 67 5.54 7.32 -1.03
N LEU A 68 5.30 6.77 -2.19
CA LEU A 68 6.09 6.97 -3.40
C LEU A 68 5.47 8.00 -4.34
N LEU A 69 4.17 7.92 -4.55
CA LEU A 69 3.44 8.85 -5.40
C LEU A 69 3.08 10.10 -4.61
N SER A 70 3.21 11.28 -5.23
CA SER A 70 2.73 12.50 -4.61
C SER A 70 1.21 12.63 -4.72
N ASP A 71 0.62 13.44 -3.83
CA ASP A 71 -0.83 13.68 -3.82
C ASP A 71 -1.31 14.23 -5.17
N GLU A 72 -0.52 15.12 -5.78
CA GLU A 72 -0.83 15.74 -7.07
C GLU A 72 -0.91 14.70 -8.19
N VAL A 73 0.01 13.71 -8.19
CA VAL A 73 0.02 12.64 -9.19
C VAL A 73 -1.23 11.78 -9.03
N ILE A 74 -1.60 11.40 -7.81
CA ILE A 74 -2.80 10.62 -7.55
C ILE A 74 -4.05 11.39 -7.95
N GLN A 75 -4.14 12.68 -7.60
CA GLN A 75 -5.26 13.55 -7.96
C GLN A 75 -5.39 13.72 -9.47
N SER A 76 -4.28 13.89 -10.20
CA SER A 76 -4.29 14.02 -11.67
C SER A 76 -4.83 12.77 -12.37
N LYS A 77 -4.56 11.59 -11.81
CA LYS A 77 -5.05 10.30 -12.34
C LYS A 77 -6.54 10.05 -12.10
N MET A 78 -7.18 10.84 -11.22
CA MET A 78 -8.62 10.76 -10.98
C MET A 78 -9.44 11.41 -12.10
N HIS A 79 -8.81 12.21 -12.97
CA HIS A 79 -9.48 12.92 -14.09
C HIS A 79 -10.77 13.64 -13.68
N LEU A 80 -10.73 14.34 -12.54
CA LEU A 80 -11.87 15.12 -12.05
C LEU A 80 -11.85 16.51 -12.66
N SER A 81 -12.97 16.91 -13.26
CA SER A 81 -13.21 18.29 -13.68
C SER A 81 -13.82 19.09 -12.53
N TYR A 82 -13.33 20.28 -12.29
CA TYR A 82 -13.83 21.19 -11.26
C TYR A 82 -14.55 22.40 -11.90
N PRO A 83 -15.60 22.93 -11.27
CA PRO A 83 -16.28 22.47 -10.04
C PRO A 83 -17.18 21.26 -10.28
N LYS A 84 -17.25 20.32 -9.34
CA LYS A 84 -18.09 19.13 -9.44
C LYS A 84 -18.87 18.87 -8.15
N SER A 85 -20.17 18.60 -8.28
CA SER A 85 -20.98 18.22 -7.11
C SER A 85 -20.50 16.92 -6.48
N LEU A 86 -20.31 16.91 -5.16
CA LEU A 86 -19.89 15.75 -4.39
C LEU A 86 -20.83 14.56 -4.58
N TRP A 87 -22.13 14.82 -4.78
CA TRP A 87 -23.15 13.79 -5.00
C TRP A 87 -23.04 13.10 -6.37
N ARG A 88 -22.54 13.82 -7.38
CA ARG A 88 -22.31 13.29 -8.74
C ARG A 88 -20.98 12.58 -8.90
N VAL A 89 -20.12 12.63 -7.89
CA VAL A 89 -18.86 11.87 -7.90
C VAL A 89 -19.17 10.43 -7.53
N GLU A 90 -18.81 9.49 -8.38
CA GLU A 90 -18.92 8.06 -8.12
C GLU A 90 -17.60 7.50 -7.55
N PRO A 91 -17.52 7.20 -6.24
CA PRO A 91 -16.30 6.71 -5.64
C PRO A 91 -15.80 5.38 -6.22
N SER A 92 -16.73 4.52 -6.66
CA SER A 92 -16.41 3.24 -7.28
C SER A 92 -15.67 3.40 -8.61
N ARG A 93 -16.09 4.33 -9.46
CA ARG A 93 -15.40 4.63 -10.72
C ARG A 93 -14.01 5.20 -10.49
N LEU A 94 -13.88 6.11 -9.52
CA LEU A 94 -12.57 6.67 -9.16
C LEU A 94 -11.63 5.61 -8.61
N SER A 95 -12.12 4.72 -7.75
CA SER A 95 -11.31 3.63 -7.23
C SER A 95 -10.90 2.65 -8.32
N ALA A 96 -11.77 2.35 -9.29
CA ALA A 96 -11.45 1.49 -10.44
C ALA A 96 -10.38 2.13 -11.34
N SER A 97 -10.50 3.43 -11.64
CA SER A 97 -9.50 4.18 -12.43
C SER A 97 -8.12 4.20 -11.76
N LEU A 98 -8.08 4.43 -10.44
CA LEU A 98 -6.83 4.43 -9.69
C LEU A 98 -6.20 3.02 -9.57
N LYS A 99 -7.01 1.97 -9.45
CA LYS A 99 -6.54 0.58 -9.44
C LYS A 99 -5.87 0.13 -10.74
N GLN A 100 -6.17 0.79 -11.85
CA GLN A 100 -5.49 0.52 -13.13
C GLN A 100 -4.02 0.99 -13.14
N GLN A 101 -3.62 1.81 -12.15
CA GLN A 101 -2.22 2.22 -12.02
C GLN A 101 -1.38 1.08 -11.45
N PRO A 102 -0.29 0.67 -12.14
CA PRO A 102 0.51 -0.50 -11.73
C PRO A 102 1.16 -0.35 -10.35
N ALA A 103 1.32 0.89 -9.88
CA ALA A 103 1.90 1.22 -8.59
C ALA A 103 0.94 1.06 -7.41
N ILE A 104 -0.34 0.82 -7.67
CA ILE A 104 -1.39 0.86 -6.65
C ILE A 104 -2.00 -0.53 -6.47
N THR A 105 -1.94 -1.05 -5.24
CA THR A 105 -2.50 -2.36 -4.89
C THR A 105 -3.97 -2.25 -4.49
N GLN A 106 -4.29 -1.27 -3.64
CA GLN A 106 -5.64 -1.08 -3.13
C GLN A 106 -5.99 0.40 -3.07
N VAL A 107 -7.24 0.70 -3.34
CA VAL A 107 -7.79 2.06 -3.25
C VAL A 107 -9.15 2.01 -2.59
N SER A 108 -9.37 2.93 -1.67
CA SER A 108 -10.67 3.22 -1.10
C SER A 108 -10.95 4.71 -1.25
N VAL A 109 -12.03 5.03 -1.94
CA VAL A 109 -12.50 6.41 -2.11
C VAL A 109 -13.77 6.58 -1.33
N THR A 110 -13.81 7.56 -0.43
CA THR A 110 -14.98 7.89 0.38
C THR A 110 -15.30 9.37 0.32
N ARG A 111 -16.58 9.70 0.34
CA ARG A 111 -17.03 11.10 0.45
C ARG A 111 -16.91 11.54 1.89
N ARG A 112 -16.32 12.72 2.10
CA ARG A 112 -16.29 13.38 3.40
C ARG A 112 -17.33 14.50 3.37
N LEU A 113 -18.22 14.50 4.37
CA LEU A 113 -19.31 15.47 4.42
C LEU A 113 -18.87 16.77 5.11
N PHE A 114 -18.04 16.67 6.17
CA PHE A 114 -17.60 17.83 6.95
C PHE A 114 -16.09 17.80 7.20
N PRO A 115 -15.34 18.78 6.69
CA PRO A 115 -15.67 19.66 5.56
C PRO A 115 -15.89 18.84 4.27
N PRO A 116 -16.72 19.35 3.31
CA PRO A 116 -17.05 18.62 2.09
C PRO A 116 -15.81 18.30 1.27
N GLY A 117 -15.67 17.05 0.83
CA GLY A 117 -14.49 16.63 0.10
C GLY A 117 -14.47 15.13 -0.20
N LEU A 118 -13.36 14.67 -0.75
CA LEU A 118 -13.08 13.26 -0.97
C LEU A 118 -11.90 12.82 -0.10
N LYS A 119 -12.03 11.67 0.54
CA LYS A 119 -10.92 10.98 1.19
C LYS A 119 -10.53 9.78 0.34
N VAL A 120 -9.30 9.80 -0.16
CA VAL A 120 -8.70 8.74 -0.97
C VAL A 120 -7.65 8.05 -0.11
N LYS A 121 -7.89 6.79 0.22
CA LYS A 121 -6.89 5.96 0.88
C LYS A 121 -6.29 5.03 -0.15
N VAL A 122 -4.98 5.13 -0.34
CA VAL A 122 -4.21 4.36 -1.32
C VAL A 122 -3.26 3.42 -0.59
N SER A 123 -3.10 2.21 -1.11
CA SER A 123 -2.04 1.29 -0.72
C SER A 123 -1.14 1.09 -1.93
N GLU A 124 0.09 1.57 -1.84
CA GLU A 124 1.07 1.47 -2.91
C GLU A 124 1.86 0.16 -2.82
N ILE A 125 2.39 -0.29 -3.96
CA ILE A 125 3.40 -1.32 -4.00
C ILE A 125 4.71 -0.70 -3.51
N LEU A 126 5.23 -1.19 -2.40
CA LEU A 126 6.51 -0.75 -1.86
C LEU A 126 7.64 -1.54 -2.51
N PRO A 127 8.45 -0.92 -3.37
CA PRO A 127 9.56 -1.60 -3.99
C PRO A 127 10.67 -1.87 -2.97
N VAL A 128 11.26 -3.04 -3.05
CA VAL A 128 12.35 -3.49 -2.19
C VAL A 128 13.66 -3.64 -2.96
N ALA A 129 13.60 -3.71 -4.29
CA ALA A 129 14.79 -3.75 -5.13
C ALA A 129 14.57 -3.02 -6.47
N ILE A 130 15.67 -2.51 -7.03
CA ILE A 130 15.72 -1.98 -8.39
C ILE A 130 16.17 -3.09 -9.32
N THR A 131 15.40 -3.35 -10.38
CA THR A 131 15.77 -4.34 -11.39
C THR A 131 16.41 -3.68 -12.61
N GLN A 132 17.37 -4.38 -13.20
CA GLN A 132 17.96 -4.06 -14.47
C GLN A 132 17.94 -5.33 -15.33
N THR A 133 16.93 -5.46 -16.17
CA THR A 133 16.81 -6.63 -17.04
C THR A 133 17.35 -6.27 -18.42
N PRO A 134 18.41 -6.92 -18.90
CA PRO A 134 18.87 -6.74 -20.25
C PRO A 134 17.84 -7.36 -21.21
N VAL A 135 17.28 -6.57 -22.11
CA VAL A 135 16.42 -7.09 -23.18
C VAL A 135 17.34 -7.59 -24.30
N LYS A 136 17.33 -8.89 -24.55
CA LYS A 136 17.89 -9.44 -25.78
C LYS A 136 16.96 -9.04 -26.93
N LYS A 137 17.39 -8.10 -27.77
CA LYS A 137 16.79 -7.94 -29.09
C LYS A 137 17.45 -8.96 -30.01
N ASP A 138 16.63 -9.77 -30.65
CA ASP A 138 17.09 -10.62 -31.73
C ASP A 138 17.75 -9.73 -32.82
N GLY A 139 19.03 -9.90 -33.03
CA GLY A 139 19.73 -9.47 -34.23
C GLY A 139 20.70 -8.33 -34.18
N ASP A 140 20.93 -7.59 -33.08
CA ASP A 140 21.97 -6.54 -33.07
C ASP A 140 22.63 -6.36 -31.71
N SER A 141 23.93 -6.65 -31.65
CA SER A 141 24.69 -6.82 -30.41
C SER A 141 25.12 -5.51 -29.72
N THR A 142 24.79 -4.34 -30.26
CA THR A 142 25.45 -3.10 -29.85
C THR A 142 24.62 -2.15 -28.99
N ASN A 143 23.30 -2.35 -28.84
CA ASN A 143 22.46 -1.51 -28.00
C ASN A 143 21.51 -2.33 -27.13
N GLN A 144 22.02 -2.93 -26.07
CA GLN A 144 21.17 -3.56 -25.03
C GLN A 144 20.38 -2.48 -24.31
N LYS A 145 19.11 -2.32 -24.65
CA LYS A 145 18.20 -1.46 -23.92
C LYS A 145 17.93 -2.10 -22.55
N VAL A 146 18.54 -1.56 -21.51
CA VAL A 146 18.30 -2.01 -20.14
C VAL A 146 16.96 -1.43 -19.69
N ILE A 147 15.95 -2.28 -19.47
CA ILE A 147 14.70 -1.87 -18.85
C ILE A 147 14.91 -1.84 -17.35
N LYS A 148 14.77 -0.64 -16.78
CA LYS A 148 14.79 -0.45 -15.33
C LYS A 148 13.39 -0.63 -14.78
N GLY A 149 13.26 -1.40 -13.73
CA GLY A 149 12.01 -1.64 -13.03
C GLY A 149 12.22 -1.68 -11.52
N LEU A 150 11.13 -1.84 -10.82
CA LEU A 150 11.07 -1.98 -9.38
C LEU A 150 10.46 -3.34 -9.05
N LEU A 151 11.00 -4.00 -8.03
CA LEU A 151 10.52 -5.29 -7.55
C LEU A 151 9.98 -5.12 -6.13
N ASP A 152 8.77 -5.60 -5.89
CA ASP A 152 8.17 -5.59 -4.56
C ASP A 152 8.58 -6.81 -3.72
N ILE A 153 8.13 -6.87 -2.48
CA ILE A 153 8.40 -8.00 -1.57
C ILE A 153 7.84 -9.34 -2.07
N ASN A 154 6.81 -9.32 -2.92
CA ASN A 154 6.19 -10.53 -3.48
C ASN A 154 6.77 -10.92 -4.84
N GLY A 155 7.79 -10.20 -5.31
CA GLY A 155 8.38 -10.43 -6.62
C GLY A 155 7.56 -9.90 -7.78
N VAL A 156 6.66 -8.95 -7.54
CA VAL A 156 5.91 -8.27 -8.60
C VAL A 156 6.80 -7.19 -9.20
N TRP A 157 7.02 -7.30 -10.50
CA TRP A 157 7.80 -6.34 -11.25
C TRP A 157 6.92 -5.20 -11.78
N VAL A 158 7.39 -3.97 -11.60
CA VAL A 158 6.73 -2.75 -12.12
C VAL A 158 7.76 -1.89 -12.83
N SER A 159 7.42 -1.43 -14.05
CA SER A 159 8.32 -0.55 -14.81
C SER A 159 8.58 0.76 -14.07
N LEU A 160 9.85 1.19 -14.04
CA LEU A 160 10.24 2.47 -13.45
C LEU A 160 9.62 3.67 -14.20
N GLU A 161 9.25 3.50 -15.46
CA GLU A 161 8.57 4.55 -16.25
C GLU A 161 7.22 4.95 -15.65
N ASN A 162 6.55 4.04 -14.95
CA ASN A 162 5.28 4.31 -14.24
C ASN A 162 5.48 5.19 -12.99
N TYR A 163 6.72 5.38 -12.57
CA TYR A 163 7.10 6.10 -11.36
C TYR A 163 7.96 7.34 -11.66
N LYS A 164 7.72 8.02 -12.78
CA LYS A 164 8.50 9.22 -13.21
C LYS A 164 8.57 10.32 -12.15
N SER A 165 7.67 10.31 -11.17
CA SER A 165 7.58 11.32 -10.10
C SER A 165 8.23 10.88 -8.79
N ILE A 166 8.89 9.73 -8.72
CA ILE A 166 9.56 9.29 -7.50
C ILE A 166 10.86 10.05 -7.34
N LYS A 167 11.06 10.61 -6.15
CA LYS A 167 12.35 11.17 -5.77
C LYS A 167 13.39 10.04 -5.64
N ALA A 168 14.60 10.29 -6.11
CA ALA A 168 15.69 9.30 -6.12
C ALA A 168 16.04 8.77 -4.72
N ASP A 169 15.82 9.56 -3.68
CA ASP A 169 16.05 9.23 -2.27
C ASP A 169 15.10 8.17 -1.71
N LYS A 170 13.95 7.97 -2.37
CA LYS A 170 12.95 6.95 -1.99
C LYS A 170 13.13 5.61 -2.70
N LEU A 171 14.08 5.49 -3.59
CA LEU A 171 14.36 4.24 -4.29
C LEU A 171 15.15 3.27 -3.39
N PRO A 172 14.87 1.96 -3.48
CA PRO A 172 15.60 0.96 -2.72
C PRO A 172 17.06 0.87 -3.18
N ASN A 173 17.96 0.57 -2.24
CA ASN A 173 19.38 0.41 -2.52
C ASN A 173 19.73 -0.98 -3.07
N LEU A 174 18.89 -1.99 -2.85
CA LEU A 174 19.11 -3.34 -3.31
C LEU A 174 18.92 -3.41 -4.82
N LYS A 175 19.91 -3.97 -5.52
CA LYS A 175 19.83 -4.24 -6.95
C LYS A 175 19.45 -5.69 -7.20
N PHE A 176 18.56 -5.93 -8.15
CA PHE A 176 18.21 -7.25 -8.63
C PHE A 176 18.63 -7.37 -10.09
N VAL A 177 19.33 -8.45 -10.44
CA VAL A 177 19.75 -8.75 -11.80
C VAL A 177 19.18 -10.11 -12.21
N GLY A 178 18.52 -10.17 -13.35
CA GLY A 178 17.85 -11.37 -13.85
C GLY A 178 16.38 -11.12 -14.16
N GLU A 179 15.69 -12.18 -14.55
CA GLU A 179 14.25 -12.15 -14.78
C GLU A 179 13.50 -12.32 -13.45
N ALA A 180 12.60 -11.38 -13.16
CA ALA A 180 11.82 -11.40 -11.92
C ALA A 180 10.97 -12.66 -11.77
N ASP A 181 10.39 -13.15 -12.89
CA ASP A 181 9.51 -14.32 -12.86
C ASP A 181 10.27 -15.62 -12.56
N SER A 182 11.51 -15.75 -13.01
CA SER A 182 12.34 -16.92 -12.74
C SER A 182 12.63 -17.13 -11.25
N CYS A 183 12.66 -16.06 -10.47
CA CYS A 183 13.01 -16.08 -9.06
C CYS A 183 11.83 -15.78 -8.12
N ARG A 184 10.64 -15.55 -8.68
CA ARG A 184 9.46 -15.06 -7.96
C ARG A 184 9.03 -16.00 -6.83
N HIS A 185 9.10 -17.30 -7.03
CA HIS A 185 8.61 -18.30 -6.07
C HIS A 185 9.40 -18.33 -4.76
N PHE A 186 10.68 -17.94 -4.76
CA PHE A 186 11.52 -17.90 -3.55
C PHE A 186 11.94 -16.46 -3.17
N TRP A 187 11.63 -15.46 -4.01
CA TRP A 187 12.06 -14.08 -3.81
C TRP A 187 11.68 -13.52 -2.43
N LYS A 188 10.45 -13.77 -1.99
CA LYS A 188 9.98 -13.31 -0.69
C LYS A 188 10.83 -13.83 0.47
N GLN A 189 11.17 -15.12 0.43
CA GLN A 189 12.02 -15.75 1.46
C GLN A 189 13.46 -15.23 1.40
N LEU A 190 13.97 -15.05 0.18
CA LEU A 190 15.30 -14.50 -0.05
C LEU A 190 15.40 -13.07 0.47
N TYR A 191 14.46 -12.22 0.08
CA TYR A 191 14.44 -10.83 0.53
C TYR A 191 14.31 -10.73 2.05
N GLN A 192 13.42 -11.51 2.66
CA GLN A 192 13.29 -11.53 4.12
C GLN A 192 14.61 -11.93 4.79
N ALA A 193 15.25 -12.99 4.34
CA ALA A 193 16.53 -13.43 4.89
C ALA A 193 17.64 -12.39 4.70
N VAL A 194 17.66 -11.71 3.54
CA VAL A 194 18.61 -10.62 3.24
C VAL A 194 18.36 -9.41 4.12
N SER A 195 17.10 -9.02 4.32
CA SER A 195 16.73 -7.86 5.14
C SER A 195 17.00 -8.05 6.62
N GLU A 196 16.92 -9.30 7.12
CA GLU A 196 17.23 -9.68 8.49
C GLU A 196 18.74 -9.90 8.71
N SER A 197 19.53 -9.92 7.62
CA SER A 197 20.96 -10.16 7.71
C SER A 197 21.73 -8.98 8.30
N SER A 198 22.71 -9.26 9.14
CA SER A 198 23.67 -8.25 9.61
C SER A 198 24.73 -7.90 8.54
N VAL A 199 24.80 -8.65 7.44
CA VAL A 199 25.69 -8.38 6.31
C VAL A 199 24.94 -7.57 5.27
N LYS A 200 25.55 -6.46 4.86
CA LYS A 200 24.94 -5.58 3.84
C LYS A 200 25.01 -6.26 2.47
N VAL A 201 23.84 -6.57 1.92
CA VAL A 201 23.69 -7.09 0.57
C VAL A 201 23.36 -5.92 -0.37
N MET A 202 24.15 -5.74 -1.41
CA MET A 202 24.01 -4.66 -2.38
C MET A 202 23.29 -5.12 -3.66
N GLN A 203 23.45 -6.40 -4.04
CA GLN A 203 22.87 -6.94 -5.26
C GLN A 203 22.53 -8.41 -5.09
N VAL A 204 21.42 -8.82 -5.67
CA VAL A 204 21.00 -10.20 -5.86
C VAL A 204 21.06 -10.49 -7.35
N ASP A 205 21.87 -11.45 -7.74
CA ASP A 205 21.95 -11.93 -9.12
C ASP A 205 21.18 -13.25 -9.22
N CYS A 206 20.16 -13.23 -10.04
CA CYS A 206 19.24 -14.33 -10.28
C CYS A 206 19.15 -14.66 -11.79
N GLN A 207 20.23 -14.42 -12.55
CA GLN A 207 20.29 -14.83 -13.96
C GLN A 207 20.24 -16.35 -14.10
N ASN A 208 20.80 -17.06 -13.12
CA ASN A 208 20.68 -18.50 -13.02
C ASN A 208 19.92 -18.86 -11.73
N PRO A 209 18.64 -19.29 -11.84
CA PRO A 209 17.83 -19.65 -10.67
C PRO A 209 18.38 -20.79 -9.83
N ASN A 210 19.24 -21.64 -10.42
CA ASN A 210 19.89 -22.73 -9.71
C ASN A 210 21.17 -22.31 -8.98
N ASN A 211 21.69 -21.12 -9.26
CA ASN A 211 22.88 -20.59 -8.61
C ASN A 211 22.75 -19.08 -8.37
N ILE A 212 22.10 -18.73 -7.27
CA ILE A 212 21.94 -17.35 -6.85
C ILE A 212 23.27 -16.83 -6.31
N VAL A 213 23.64 -15.63 -6.78
CA VAL A 213 24.85 -14.95 -6.32
C VAL A 213 24.47 -13.65 -5.65
N LEU A 214 24.97 -13.43 -4.44
CA LEU A 214 24.81 -12.16 -3.73
C LEU A 214 26.10 -11.35 -3.81
N LYS A 215 25.98 -10.07 -4.14
CA LYS A 215 27.08 -9.11 -3.96
C LYS A 215 26.90 -8.43 -2.61
N THR A 216 27.85 -8.69 -1.71
CA THR A 216 27.82 -8.21 -0.33
C THR A 216 29.02 -7.34 -0.01
N GLU A 217 29.04 -6.74 1.16
CA GLU A 217 30.23 -6.07 1.70
C GLU A 217 31.44 -6.99 1.90
N LEU A 218 31.21 -8.32 1.99
CA LEU A 218 32.24 -9.34 2.14
C LEU A 218 32.75 -9.89 0.79
N GLY A 219 32.21 -9.38 -0.34
CA GLY A 219 32.50 -9.87 -1.68
C GLY A 219 31.32 -10.63 -2.29
N LEU A 220 31.61 -11.44 -3.31
CA LEU A 220 30.62 -12.28 -4.00
C LEU A 220 30.33 -13.53 -3.16
N VAL A 221 29.06 -13.88 -3.02
CA VAL A 221 28.61 -15.04 -2.26
C VAL A 221 27.72 -15.91 -3.13
N HIS A 222 28.15 -17.11 -3.42
CA HIS A 222 27.38 -18.12 -4.12
C HIS A 222 26.50 -18.88 -3.13
N ILE A 223 25.19 -18.73 -3.24
CA ILE A 223 24.20 -19.42 -2.39
C ILE A 223 23.79 -20.75 -3.02
N GLY A 224 23.94 -20.88 -4.34
CA GLY A 224 23.44 -22.02 -5.09
C GLY A 224 21.93 -22.03 -5.22
N ASN A 225 21.34 -23.22 -5.30
CA ASN A 225 19.90 -23.36 -5.43
C ASN A 225 19.17 -22.86 -4.16
N PRO A 226 18.13 -22.03 -4.28
CA PRO A 226 17.31 -21.59 -3.16
C PRO A 226 16.49 -22.77 -2.61
N THR A 227 16.94 -23.30 -1.51
CA THR A 227 16.27 -24.38 -0.77
C THR A 227 15.66 -23.83 0.52
N SER A 228 14.93 -24.68 1.25
CA SER A 228 14.41 -24.39 2.59
C SER A 228 15.47 -23.91 3.60
N LYS A 229 16.76 -24.14 3.31
CA LYS A 229 17.90 -23.74 4.16
C LYS A 229 18.47 -22.35 3.84
N LEU A 230 17.76 -21.55 3.03
CA LEU A 230 18.24 -20.23 2.60
C LEU A 230 18.55 -19.29 3.78
N SER A 231 17.65 -19.22 4.75
CA SER A 231 17.87 -18.43 5.98
C SER A 231 19.08 -18.90 6.79
N GLU A 232 19.33 -20.20 6.83
CA GLU A 232 20.52 -20.74 7.50
C GLU A 232 21.81 -20.32 6.80
N LYS A 233 21.83 -20.38 5.45
CA LYS A 233 22.98 -19.94 4.64
C LYS A 233 23.31 -18.46 4.88
N ILE A 234 22.30 -17.60 4.93
CA ILE A 234 22.49 -16.17 5.19
C ILE A 234 22.92 -15.91 6.65
N LYS A 235 22.40 -16.67 7.62
CA LYS A 235 22.87 -16.61 9.02
C LYS A 235 24.33 -17.05 9.15
N LEU A 236 24.77 -18.02 8.35
CA LEU A 236 26.20 -18.43 8.31
C LEU A 236 27.08 -17.30 7.76
N LEU A 237 26.63 -16.57 6.76
CA LEU A 237 27.33 -15.40 6.25
C LEU A 237 27.54 -14.32 7.34
N ALA A 238 26.52 -14.09 8.18
CA ALA A 238 26.61 -13.18 9.31
C ALA A 238 27.64 -13.63 10.37
N LYS A 239 27.83 -14.94 10.55
CA LYS A 239 28.88 -15.48 11.42
C LYS A 239 30.29 -15.29 10.83
N ILE A 240 30.44 -15.43 9.52
CA ILE A 240 31.74 -15.21 8.83
C ILE A 240 32.21 -13.76 9.04
N ARG A 241 31.32 -12.79 9.01
CA ARG A 241 31.62 -11.37 9.30
C ARG A 241 32.28 -11.17 10.68
N ARG A 242 31.90 -12.01 11.66
CA ARG A 242 32.39 -11.91 13.04
C ARG A 242 33.69 -12.71 13.29
N LEU A 243 34.16 -13.48 12.31
CA LEU A 243 35.39 -14.20 12.45
C LEU A 243 36.57 -13.23 12.54
N PRO A 244 37.42 -13.35 13.57
CA PRO A 244 38.58 -12.46 13.72
C PRO A 244 39.48 -12.56 12.51
N VAL A 245 39.90 -11.44 12.05
CA VAL A 245 40.61 -11.03 10.86
C VAL A 245 41.97 -11.77 10.65
N ARG A 246 41.93 -13.04 10.39
CA ARG A 246 43.08 -13.75 9.78
C ARG A 246 43.01 -13.81 8.25
N VAL A 247 41.88 -13.31 7.69
CA VAL A 247 41.63 -13.30 6.27
C VAL A 247 41.50 -11.86 5.85
N ASN A 248 42.44 -11.40 5.04
CA ASN A 248 42.35 -10.06 4.47
C ASN A 248 41.13 -10.01 3.53
N MET A 249 40.09 -9.24 3.90
CA MET A 249 38.83 -9.17 3.17
C MET A 249 39.02 -8.78 1.69
N ASN A 250 40.10 -8.05 1.39
CA ASN A 250 40.42 -7.64 0.01
C ASN A 250 40.96 -8.79 -0.86
N GLU A 251 41.33 -9.90 -0.28
CA GLU A 251 41.85 -11.10 -0.97
C GLU A 251 40.75 -12.13 -1.27
N ILE A 252 39.55 -11.94 -0.72
CA ILE A 252 38.42 -12.83 -0.96
C ILE A 252 37.89 -12.62 -2.38
N LYS A 253 37.98 -13.65 -3.21
CA LYS A 253 37.40 -13.67 -4.56
C LYS A 253 35.89 -13.94 -4.51
N PHE A 254 35.49 -14.99 -3.82
CA PHE A 254 34.10 -15.32 -3.54
C PHE A 254 33.99 -16.32 -2.37
N ILE A 255 32.80 -16.33 -1.79
CA ILE A 255 32.42 -17.28 -0.72
C ILE A 255 31.40 -18.24 -1.30
N ASP A 256 31.61 -19.53 -1.16
CA ASP A 256 30.67 -20.55 -1.61
C ASP A 256 29.91 -21.13 -0.42
N LEU A 257 28.61 -20.89 -0.41
CA LEU A 257 27.61 -21.38 0.55
C LEU A 257 26.64 -22.37 -0.09
N THR A 258 26.97 -22.95 -1.22
CA THR A 258 26.14 -23.94 -1.90
C THR A 258 25.80 -25.08 -0.95
N ASN A 259 26.81 -25.57 -0.20
CA ASN A 259 26.62 -26.55 0.88
C ASN A 259 26.67 -25.86 2.26
N PRO A 260 25.55 -25.83 3.03
CA PRO A 260 25.53 -25.18 4.34
C PRO A 260 26.43 -25.81 5.39
N GLU A 261 26.85 -27.07 5.19
CA GLU A 261 27.75 -27.78 6.12
C GLU A 261 29.23 -27.44 5.89
N THR A 262 29.56 -26.96 4.68
CA THR A 262 30.94 -26.69 4.29
C THR A 262 31.00 -25.33 3.59
N ILE A 263 31.58 -24.37 4.26
CA ILE A 263 31.81 -23.03 3.71
C ILE A 263 33.19 -23.03 3.04
N LEU A 264 33.24 -22.67 1.76
CA LEU A 264 34.48 -22.52 1.04
C LEU A 264 34.73 -21.04 0.78
N VAL A 265 35.84 -20.51 1.29
CA VAL A 265 36.26 -19.14 1.00
C VAL A 265 37.40 -19.22 -0.02
N HIS A 266 37.11 -18.77 -1.23
CA HIS A 266 38.06 -18.72 -2.31
C HIS A 266 38.80 -17.37 -2.28
N MET A 267 40.09 -17.42 -2.10
CA MET A 267 40.99 -16.27 -2.16
C MET A 267 41.78 -16.28 -3.47
N ASN A 268 42.42 -15.18 -3.78
CA ASN A 268 43.22 -15.06 -5.02
C ASN A 268 44.31 -16.11 -5.14
N GLN A 269 44.86 -16.60 -4.01
CA GLN A 269 45.99 -17.59 -4.02
C GLN A 269 45.68 -18.89 -3.29
N LYS A 270 44.61 -18.98 -2.49
CA LYS A 270 44.29 -20.14 -1.67
C LYS A 270 42.79 -20.31 -1.49
N THR A 271 42.35 -21.56 -1.35
CA THR A 271 40.98 -21.87 -0.94
C THR A 271 40.98 -22.34 0.50
N VAL A 272 40.25 -21.70 1.38
CA VAL A 272 40.12 -22.08 2.79
C VAL A 272 38.76 -22.73 3.00
N LYS A 273 38.79 -23.96 3.52
CA LYS A 273 37.59 -24.71 3.87
C LYS A 273 37.27 -24.48 5.34
N ILE A 274 36.08 -23.93 5.63
CA ILE A 274 35.57 -23.75 6.98
C ILE A 274 34.46 -24.79 7.18
N THR A 275 34.75 -25.86 7.96
CA THR A 275 33.77 -26.92 8.22
C THR A 275 32.81 -26.43 9.31
N GLY A 276 31.51 -26.38 9.00
CA GLY A 276 30.49 -25.93 9.91
C GLY A 276 30.35 -26.80 11.17
N ARG A 277 30.04 -26.18 12.30
CA ARG A 277 29.72 -26.64 13.65
C ARG A 277 30.88 -26.96 14.60
N LYS A 278 31.99 -27.59 14.20
CA LYS A 278 33.07 -27.90 15.15
C LYS A 278 34.22 -26.89 15.14
N SER A 279 34.50 -26.25 14.03
CA SER A 279 35.60 -25.29 13.88
C SER A 279 35.30 -23.91 14.46
N LEU A 280 34.03 -23.56 14.66
CA LEU A 280 33.62 -22.29 15.24
C LEU A 280 33.70 -22.25 16.78
N LYS A 281 33.84 -23.41 17.45
CA LYS A 281 34.02 -23.51 18.91
C LYS A 281 35.49 -23.48 19.37
N ASN A 282 36.42 -23.65 18.45
CA ASN A 282 37.86 -23.69 18.78
C ASN A 282 38.58 -22.37 18.45
N ILE A 283 37.85 -21.28 18.28
CA ILE A 283 38.39 -19.95 17.96
C ILE A 283 37.93 -18.93 19.02
N GLU A 284 37.48 -19.39 20.20
CA GLU A 284 37.35 -18.56 21.41
C GLU A 284 38.69 -18.56 22.17
#